data_21fe19032ff8b63209a087ed0cec4a96
#
_entry.id   21fe19032ff8b63209a087ed0cec4a96
#
_cell.length_a   1.000
_cell.length_b   1.000
_cell.length_c   1.000
_cell.angle_alpha   90.00
_cell.angle_beta   90.00
_cell.angle_gamma   90.00
#
_symmetry.space_group_name_H-M   'P 1'
#
loop_
_entity.id
_entity.type
_entity.pdbx_description
1 polymer ?
#
loop_
_entity_poly.entity_id
_entity_poly.type
_entity_poly.pdbx_seq_one_letter_code
_entity_poly.pdbx_strand_id
1 'polypeptide(L)'
;MATRQNPLKLNALQLRTLTLLQALARLPDAADEGPGPGEITISAFPQAHADHFHLGDAVVSGQDATGLFNEAVWNALTRKGLARAAWPDTITLTPDGLAYDTGLADEILHHGGH
;
A
#
# COMPACT_ATOMS: atom_id res chain seq x y z
N MET A 1 20.57 15.19 8.52
CA MET A 1 19.38 14.88 7.76
C MET A 1 19.24 13.39 7.54
N ALA A 2 18.09 12.89 7.83
CA ALA A 2 17.89 11.46 7.67
C ALA A 2 17.76 11.11 6.19
N THR A 3 18.47 10.10 5.77
CA THR A 3 18.34 9.57 4.43
C THR A 3 17.37 8.41 4.46
N ARG A 4 16.43 8.41 3.58
CA ARG A 4 15.53 7.28 3.46
C ARG A 4 16.30 6.06 3.08
N GLN A 5 15.96 4.98 3.73
CA GLN A 5 16.60 3.72 3.43
C GLN A 5 15.62 2.87 2.65
N ASN A 6 16.11 2.23 1.63
CA ASN A 6 15.34 1.33 0.80
C ASN A 6 16.16 0.04 0.66
N PRO A 7 16.28 -0.72 1.75
CA PRO A 7 17.19 -1.88 1.75
C PRO A 7 16.82 -2.95 0.75
N LEU A 8 15.54 -3.06 0.39
CA LEU A 8 15.09 -4.05 -0.58
C LEU A 8 15.07 -3.54 -2.00
N LYS A 9 15.50 -2.29 -2.20
CA LYS A 9 15.65 -1.68 -3.52
C LYS A 9 14.35 -1.71 -4.33
N LEU A 10 13.27 -1.28 -3.68
CA LEU A 10 12.00 -1.17 -4.36
C LEU A 10 12.05 -0.01 -5.35
N ASN A 11 11.44 -0.20 -6.52
CA ASN A 11 11.36 0.90 -7.47
C ASN A 11 10.24 1.87 -7.05
N ALA A 12 10.12 2.98 -7.79
CA ALA A 12 9.17 4.03 -7.42
C ALA A 12 7.73 3.52 -7.38
N LEU A 13 7.33 2.70 -8.35
CA LEU A 13 5.97 2.17 -8.39
C LEU A 13 5.72 1.22 -7.22
N GLN A 14 6.69 0.38 -6.89
CA GLN A 14 6.57 -0.53 -5.76
C GLN A 14 6.48 0.22 -4.45
N LEU A 15 7.27 1.28 -4.28
CA LEU A 15 7.23 2.11 -3.07
C LEU A 15 5.89 2.81 -2.93
N ARG A 16 5.39 3.38 -4.01
CA ARG A 16 4.07 4.04 -3.98
C ARG A 16 2.97 3.05 -3.62
N THR A 17 3.00 1.88 -4.25
CA THR A 17 1.98 0.87 -4.00
C THR A 17 2.02 0.39 -2.56
N LEU A 18 3.22 0.12 -2.03
CA LEU A 18 3.34 -0.31 -0.64
C LEU A 18 2.83 0.76 0.32
N THR A 19 3.11 2.04 0.02
CA THR A 19 2.60 3.14 0.84
C THR A 19 1.06 3.12 0.90
N LEU A 20 0.43 2.90 -0.24
CA LEU A 20 -1.04 2.84 -0.30
C LEU A 20 -1.57 1.61 0.42
N LEU A 21 -0.91 0.48 0.29
CA LEU A 21 -1.31 -0.74 0.99
C LEU A 21 -1.19 -0.57 2.50
N GLN A 22 -0.14 0.10 2.96
CA GLN A 22 0.00 0.40 4.39
C GLN A 22 -1.13 1.28 4.89
N ALA A 23 -1.54 2.26 4.08
CA ALA A 23 -2.67 3.13 4.45
C ALA A 23 -3.98 2.34 4.48
N LEU A 24 -4.22 1.47 3.50
CA LEU A 24 -5.41 0.63 3.47
C LEU A 24 -5.44 -0.32 4.67
N ALA A 25 -4.28 -0.80 5.09
CA ALA A 25 -4.19 -1.72 6.22
C ALA A 25 -4.67 -1.10 7.54
N ARG A 26 -4.74 0.22 7.60
CA ARG A 26 -5.21 0.93 8.79
C ARG A 26 -6.70 1.23 8.77
N LEU A 27 -7.39 0.91 7.66
CA LEU A 27 -8.81 1.22 7.51
C LEU A 27 -9.63 -0.02 7.84
N PRO A 28 -10.48 0.03 8.87
CA PRO A 28 -11.23 -1.15 9.29
C PRO A 28 -12.20 -1.66 8.23
N ASP A 29 -12.64 -0.80 7.32
CA ASP A 29 -13.53 -1.23 6.25
C ASP A 29 -12.79 -1.88 5.10
N ALA A 30 -11.46 -1.77 5.04
CA ALA A 30 -10.67 -2.29 3.94
C ALA A 30 -9.83 -3.50 4.34
N ALA A 31 -9.55 -3.67 5.62
CA ALA A 31 -8.58 -4.65 6.06
C ALA A 31 -8.95 -5.28 7.39
N ASP A 32 -8.51 -6.51 7.58
CA ASP A 32 -8.69 -7.27 8.82
C ASP A 32 -7.39 -7.94 9.20
N GLU A 33 -7.35 -8.51 10.39
CA GLU A 33 -6.20 -9.30 10.82
C GLU A 33 -5.96 -10.42 9.83
N GLY A 34 -4.68 -10.63 9.52
CA GLY A 34 -4.30 -11.70 8.63
C GLY A 34 -4.14 -13.02 9.36
N PRO A 35 -3.79 -14.08 8.61
CA PRO A 35 -3.68 -15.42 9.19
C PRO A 35 -2.51 -15.59 10.12
N GLY A 36 -1.45 -14.80 9.95
CA GLY A 36 -0.28 -14.89 10.81
C GLY A 36 -0.20 -13.76 11.80
N PRO A 37 0.62 -13.89 12.85
CA PRO A 37 0.74 -12.83 13.85
C PRO A 37 1.33 -11.57 13.25
N GLY A 38 0.67 -10.46 13.51
CA GLY A 38 1.13 -9.16 13.01
C GLY A 38 0.87 -8.92 11.54
N GLU A 39 0.09 -9.77 10.88
CA GLU A 39 -0.25 -9.60 9.47
C GLU A 39 -1.62 -8.94 9.33
N ILE A 40 -1.78 -8.20 8.23
CA ILE A 40 -3.05 -7.55 7.91
C ILE A 40 -3.41 -7.92 6.47
N THR A 41 -4.64 -8.39 6.27
CA THR A 41 -5.16 -8.73 4.94
C THR A 41 -6.06 -7.61 4.45
N ILE A 42 -5.75 -7.09 3.27
CA ILE A 42 -6.53 -6.05 2.62
C ILE A 42 -7.44 -6.71 1.59
N SER A 43 -8.74 -6.49 1.72
CA SER A 43 -9.74 -7.13 0.86
C SER A 43 -10.64 -6.14 0.15
N ALA A 44 -10.55 -4.85 0.47
CA ALA A 44 -11.33 -3.84 -0.22
C ALA A 44 -10.40 -2.76 -0.73
N PHE A 45 -10.56 -2.42 -2.00
CA PHE A 45 -9.68 -1.47 -2.67
C PHE A 45 -10.51 -0.30 -3.16
N PRO A 46 -9.94 0.91 -3.14
CA PRO A 46 -10.68 2.09 -3.55
C PRO A 46 -10.99 2.07 -5.04
N GLN A 47 -12.08 2.72 -5.40
CA GLN A 47 -12.40 2.95 -6.80
C GLN A 47 -12.09 4.39 -7.14
N ALA A 48 -11.68 4.60 -8.38
CA ALA A 48 -11.33 5.92 -8.84
C ALA A 48 -12.55 6.82 -8.88
N HIS A 49 -12.36 8.04 -8.43
CA HIS A 49 -13.31 9.13 -8.55
C HIS A 49 -12.67 10.13 -9.48
N ALA A 50 -13.06 10.12 -10.74
CA ALA A 50 -12.36 10.91 -11.75
C ALA A 50 -10.88 10.50 -11.78
N ASP A 51 -9.97 11.35 -11.36
CA ASP A 51 -8.54 11.07 -11.43
C ASP A 51 -7.91 10.88 -10.05
N HIS A 52 -8.72 10.59 -9.04
CA HIS A 52 -8.20 10.40 -7.69
C HIS A 52 -8.93 9.27 -6.98
N PHE A 53 -8.35 8.85 -5.85
CA PHE A 53 -8.90 7.81 -4.99
C PHE A 53 -9.02 8.34 -3.58
N HIS A 54 -10.00 7.84 -2.83
CA HIS A 54 -10.15 8.16 -1.42
C HIS A 54 -9.75 6.94 -0.58
N LEU A 55 -8.84 7.16 0.37
CA LEU A 55 -8.43 6.15 1.35
C LEU A 55 -8.69 6.75 2.73
N GLY A 56 -9.86 6.49 3.28
CA GLY A 56 -10.26 7.16 4.52
C GLY A 56 -10.33 8.65 4.30
N ASP A 57 -9.62 9.43 5.11
CA ASP A 57 -9.55 10.88 4.93
C ASP A 57 -8.48 11.30 3.93
N ALA A 58 -7.68 10.39 3.43
CA ALA A 58 -6.62 10.73 2.48
C ALA A 58 -7.16 10.72 1.06
N VAL A 59 -6.59 11.58 0.23
CA VAL A 59 -6.87 11.62 -1.20
C VAL A 59 -5.57 11.31 -1.93
N VAL A 60 -5.64 10.45 -2.92
CA VAL A 60 -4.47 9.99 -3.67
C VAL A 60 -4.71 10.23 -5.15
N SER A 61 -3.72 10.81 -5.82
CA SER A 61 -3.77 10.96 -7.27
C SER A 61 -3.85 9.60 -7.96
N GLY A 62 -4.65 9.50 -9.01
CA GLY A 62 -4.74 8.27 -9.78
C GLY A 62 -3.40 7.80 -10.32
N GLN A 63 -2.50 8.73 -10.63
CA GLN A 63 -1.15 8.38 -11.09
C GLN A 63 -0.35 7.65 -10.02
N ASP A 64 -0.55 7.99 -8.76
CA ASP A 64 0.18 7.36 -7.67
C ASP A 64 -0.41 6.00 -7.28
N ALA A 65 -1.60 5.69 -7.75
CA ALA A 65 -2.31 4.47 -7.37
C ALA A 65 -2.29 3.38 -8.45
N THR A 66 -1.53 3.58 -9.53
CA THR A 66 -1.55 2.64 -10.65
C THR A 66 -1.10 1.24 -10.27
N GLY A 67 -0.22 1.12 -9.27
CA GLY A 67 0.27 -0.18 -8.86
C GLY A 67 -0.70 -1.02 -8.04
N LEU A 68 -1.77 -0.39 -7.50
CA LEU A 68 -2.76 -1.15 -6.73
C LEU A 68 -3.47 -2.21 -7.58
N PHE A 69 -3.52 -2.00 -8.88
CA PHE A 69 -4.20 -2.90 -9.79
C PHE A 69 -3.23 -3.53 -10.78
N ASN A 70 -1.98 -3.72 -10.34
CA ASN A 70 -0.91 -4.25 -11.17
C ASN A 70 -0.36 -5.51 -10.51
N GLU A 71 -0.67 -6.65 -11.08
CA GLU A 71 -0.27 -7.94 -10.52
C GLU A 71 1.25 -8.05 -10.40
N ALA A 72 2.00 -7.49 -11.34
CA ALA A 72 3.46 -7.57 -11.30
C ALA A 72 4.02 -6.88 -10.06
N VAL A 73 3.39 -5.79 -9.64
CA VAL A 73 3.80 -5.09 -8.42
C VAL A 73 3.50 -5.94 -7.19
N TRP A 74 2.32 -6.55 -7.15
CA TRP A 74 1.95 -7.43 -6.04
C TRP A 74 2.96 -8.59 -5.93
N ASN A 75 3.31 -9.17 -7.07
CA ASN A 75 4.27 -10.27 -7.10
C ASN A 75 5.66 -9.82 -6.66
N ALA A 76 6.06 -8.62 -7.03
CA ALA A 76 7.35 -8.09 -6.60
C ALA A 76 7.41 -7.90 -5.08
N LEU A 77 6.36 -7.36 -4.49
CA LEU A 77 6.29 -7.20 -3.04
C LEU A 77 6.30 -8.55 -2.33
N THR A 78 5.65 -9.55 -2.92
CA THR A 78 5.64 -10.90 -2.37
C THR A 78 7.04 -11.51 -2.38
N ARG A 79 7.77 -11.34 -3.48
CA ARG A 79 9.13 -11.86 -3.58
C ARG A 79 10.07 -11.21 -2.58
N LYS A 80 9.78 -9.98 -2.20
CA LYS A 80 10.59 -9.24 -1.22
C LYS A 80 10.21 -9.55 0.22
N GLY A 81 9.22 -10.40 0.44
CA GLY A 81 8.81 -10.76 1.79
C GLY A 81 7.93 -9.74 2.47
N LEU A 82 7.42 -8.77 1.74
CA LEU A 82 6.61 -7.69 2.30
C LEU A 82 5.12 -8.00 2.25
N ALA A 83 4.72 -8.97 1.42
CA ALA A 83 3.32 -9.28 1.23
C ALA A 83 3.14 -10.72 0.80
N ARG A 84 1.89 -11.18 0.87
CA ARG A 84 1.44 -12.40 0.22
C ARG A 84 0.19 -12.06 -0.58
N ALA A 85 0.25 -12.26 -1.88
CA ALA A 85 -0.82 -11.83 -2.77
C ALA A 85 -1.74 -12.99 -3.13
N ALA A 86 -3.04 -12.74 -3.13
CA ALA A 86 -4.05 -13.59 -3.74
C ALA A 86 -4.77 -12.76 -4.79
N TRP A 87 -4.09 -12.53 -5.87
CA TRP A 87 -4.55 -11.65 -6.94
C TRP A 87 -5.83 -12.17 -7.58
N PRO A 88 -6.80 -11.32 -7.88
CA PRO A 88 -6.87 -9.90 -7.58
C PRO A 88 -7.66 -9.58 -6.31
N ASP A 89 -7.96 -10.56 -5.50
CA ASP A 89 -8.95 -10.43 -4.43
C ASP A 89 -8.39 -9.83 -3.15
N THR A 90 -7.22 -10.29 -2.71
CA THR A 90 -6.66 -9.84 -1.44
C THR A 90 -5.14 -9.76 -1.53
N ILE A 91 -4.57 -8.97 -0.64
CA ILE A 91 -3.14 -8.97 -0.40
C ILE A 91 -2.92 -8.81 1.10
N THR A 92 -2.06 -9.66 1.65
CA THR A 92 -1.73 -9.64 3.08
C THR A 92 -0.36 -9.00 3.24
N LEU A 93 -0.27 -7.94 4.05
CA LEU A 93 1.03 -7.36 4.38
C LEU A 93 1.61 -8.11 5.56
N THR A 94 2.87 -8.52 5.44
CA THR A 94 3.62 -9.12 6.53
C THR A 94 4.02 -8.03 7.53
N PRO A 95 4.48 -8.39 8.74
CA PRO A 95 5.00 -7.37 9.64
C PRO A 95 6.08 -6.50 9.00
N ASP A 96 6.94 -7.08 8.16
CA ASP A 96 7.95 -6.33 7.45
C ASP A 96 7.33 -5.36 6.45
N GLY A 97 6.27 -5.79 5.76
CA GLY A 97 5.56 -4.92 4.83
C GLY A 97 4.87 -3.77 5.51
N LEU A 98 4.29 -4.03 6.68
CA LEU A 98 3.63 -2.97 7.44
C LEU A 98 4.62 -1.96 8.00
N ALA A 99 5.83 -2.39 8.32
CA ALA A 99 6.84 -1.55 8.95
C ALA A 99 7.81 -0.90 7.96
N TYR A 100 7.78 -1.30 6.70
CA TYR A 100 8.75 -0.80 5.72
C TYR A 100 8.59 0.70 5.54
N ASP A 101 9.67 1.45 5.69
CA ASP A 101 9.63 2.90 5.52
C ASP A 101 9.78 3.26 4.05
N THR A 102 8.66 3.54 3.41
CA THR A 102 8.67 3.93 1.99
C THR A 102 9.11 5.38 1.81
N GLY A 103 8.92 6.20 2.83
CA GLY A 103 9.25 7.61 2.76
C GLY A 103 8.29 8.44 1.92
N LEU A 104 7.17 7.88 1.49
CA LEU A 104 6.28 8.54 0.53
C LEU A 104 4.93 8.95 1.09
N ALA A 105 4.64 8.59 2.35
CA ALA A 105 3.31 8.82 2.88
C ALA A 105 2.88 10.29 2.76
N ASP A 106 3.77 11.21 3.10
CA ASP A 106 3.45 12.64 3.05
C ASP A 106 3.35 13.17 1.63
N GLU A 107 3.98 12.47 0.68
CA GLU A 107 3.98 12.93 -0.71
C GLU A 107 2.73 12.50 -1.46
N ILE A 108 2.21 11.32 -1.17
CA ILE A 108 1.13 10.77 -1.98
C ILE A 108 -0.19 10.65 -1.25
N LEU A 109 -0.20 10.70 0.09
CA LEU A 109 -1.42 10.68 0.88
C LEU A 109 -1.75 12.11 1.30
N HIS A 110 -2.70 12.72 0.61
CA HIS A 110 -3.07 14.11 0.86
C HIS A 110 -4.23 14.15 1.81
N HIS A 111 -3.95 14.56 3.05
CA HIS A 111 -4.96 14.70 4.06
C HIS A 111 -5.49 16.12 4.09
N GLY A 112 -6.56 16.27 4.70
CA GLY A 112 -6.98 17.56 4.97
C GLY A 112 -8.16 17.93 4.24
N GLY A 113 -8.94 18.17 4.67
CA GLY A 113 -10.04 18.54 4.07
C GLY A 113 -9.96 19.94 3.60
N HIS A 114 -9.66 20.07 2.57
CA HIS A 114 -9.84 21.35 1.94
C HIS A 114 -9.89 21.26 0.47
#